data_272830c2e1049128abee40fea933f779
#
_entry.id   272830c2e1049128abee40fea933f779
#
_cell.length_a   1.000
_cell.length_b   1.000
_cell.length_c   1.000
_cell.angle_alpha   90.00
_cell.angle_beta   90.00
_cell.angle_gamma   90.00
#
_symmetry.space_group_name_H-M   'P 1'
#
loop_
_entity.id
_entity.type
_entity.pdbx_description
1 polymer ?
#
loop_
_entity_poly.entity_id
_entity_poly.type
_entity_poly.pdbx_seq_one_letter_code
_entity_poly.pdbx_strand_id
1 'polypeptide(L)'
;TPSWLRGAVIYQIFPDRFRRSGKTPLPVQCKNWVFREAWGDDPAAGPDENGVVLNNDFFGGDLPGIEESLPYLAGLGVNVIYLNPIFQAYSNHRYDTADYEKIDPLLGTEEDFRRLCISARALGIRIILDGVFNHTGSHSRYFNKDGAFDSLGAYQSKESPYFDWYSFTSWPAEYA
;
A
#
# COMPACT_ATOMS: atom_id res chain seq x y z
N THR A 1 19.51 -0.71 17.27
CA THR A 1 18.92 0.41 16.52
C THR A 1 20.02 1.06 15.69
N PRO A 2 19.81 1.28 14.38
CA PRO A 2 20.79 1.95 13.54
C PRO A 2 21.14 3.34 14.06
N SER A 3 22.40 3.75 13.94
CA SER A 3 22.85 5.03 14.49
C SER A 3 22.14 6.23 13.89
N TRP A 4 21.78 6.16 12.61
CA TRP A 4 21.05 7.22 11.89
C TRP A 4 19.61 7.44 12.38
N LEU A 5 19.02 6.48 13.10
CA LEU A 5 17.66 6.61 13.64
C LEU A 5 17.64 7.31 15.01
N ARG A 6 18.83 7.47 15.66
CA ARG A 6 18.90 8.14 16.96
C ARG A 6 18.63 9.64 16.77
N GLY A 7 17.60 10.15 17.46
CA GLY A 7 17.18 11.56 17.36
C GLY A 7 16.52 11.91 16.02
N ALA A 8 16.07 10.92 15.26
CA ALA A 8 15.37 11.17 14.01
C ALA A 8 13.99 11.79 14.23
N VAL A 9 13.62 12.72 13.37
CA VAL A 9 12.26 13.23 13.22
C VAL A 9 11.60 12.41 12.12
N ILE A 10 10.68 11.51 12.53
CA ILE A 10 9.98 10.62 11.62
C ILE A 10 8.64 11.23 11.24
N TYR A 11 8.35 11.29 9.95
CA TYR A 11 7.05 11.68 9.42
C TYR A 11 6.40 10.48 8.74
N GLN A 12 5.26 10.04 9.27
CA GLN A 12 4.49 8.94 8.68
C GLN A 12 3.58 9.47 7.59
N ILE A 13 3.56 8.79 6.46
CA ILE A 13 2.72 9.12 5.31
C ILE A 13 1.79 7.95 4.98
N PHE A 14 0.50 8.25 4.91
CA PHE A 14 -0.49 7.42 4.23
C PHE A 14 -0.57 7.89 2.77
N PRO A 15 0.03 7.18 1.80
CA PRO A 15 0.29 7.72 0.46
C PRO A 15 -0.96 8.24 -0.24
N ASP A 16 -2.05 7.46 -0.24
CA ASP A 16 -3.31 7.84 -0.89
C ASP A 16 -3.89 9.18 -0.39
N ARG A 17 -3.59 9.54 0.87
CA ARG A 17 -4.15 10.72 1.56
C ARG A 17 -3.17 11.86 1.75
N PHE A 18 -2.00 11.81 1.10
CA PHE A 18 -0.96 12.81 1.34
C PHE A 18 -0.92 13.91 0.28
N ARG A 19 -0.67 13.55 -0.99
CA ARG A 19 -0.64 14.48 -2.12
C ARG A 19 -0.82 13.77 -3.45
N ARG A 20 -1.75 14.26 -4.26
CA ARG A 20 -1.95 13.86 -5.65
C ARG A 20 -1.06 14.71 -6.56
N SER A 21 -0.17 14.08 -7.32
CA SER A 21 0.66 14.78 -8.31
C SER A 21 -0.08 15.03 -9.63
N GLY A 22 -1.06 14.19 -9.94
CA GLY A 22 -1.71 14.14 -11.25
C GLY A 22 -0.89 13.44 -12.34
N LYS A 23 0.26 12.84 -11.99
CA LYS A 23 1.15 12.12 -12.92
C LYS A 23 0.85 10.62 -12.99
N THR A 24 0.31 10.06 -11.91
CA THR A 24 -0.07 8.65 -11.87
C THR A 24 -1.44 8.50 -12.51
N PRO A 25 -1.58 7.69 -13.59
CA PRO A 25 -2.86 7.45 -14.20
C PRO A 25 -3.76 6.67 -13.24
N LEU A 26 -5.02 7.12 -13.10
CA LEU A 26 -6.01 6.33 -12.39
C LEU A 26 -6.31 5.08 -13.22
N PRO A 27 -6.34 3.88 -12.62
CA PRO A 27 -6.61 2.68 -13.37
C PRO A 27 -8.04 2.67 -13.89
N VAL A 28 -8.23 1.97 -14.99
CA VAL A 28 -9.56 1.66 -15.52
C VAL A 28 -10.33 0.88 -14.44
N GLN A 29 -11.48 1.41 -14.04
CA GLN A 29 -12.34 1.01 -12.93
C GLN A 29 -12.26 -0.48 -12.50
N CYS A 30 -11.77 -0.74 -11.31
CA CYS A 30 -12.22 -1.91 -10.55
C CYS A 30 -13.66 -1.65 -10.08
N LYS A 31 -14.54 -2.63 -10.22
CA LYS A 31 -16.01 -2.51 -10.03
C LYS A 31 -16.47 -1.88 -8.71
N ASN A 32 -15.62 -1.85 -7.69
CA ASN A 32 -15.99 -1.42 -6.33
C ASN A 32 -15.14 -0.25 -5.81
N TRP A 33 -14.24 0.32 -6.61
CA TRP A 33 -13.43 1.45 -6.18
C TRP A 33 -14.13 2.77 -6.42
N VAL A 34 -14.07 3.67 -5.44
CA VAL A 34 -14.63 5.01 -5.49
C VAL A 34 -13.48 6.01 -5.50
N PHE A 35 -13.27 6.70 -6.63
CA PHE A 35 -12.29 7.77 -6.71
C PHE A 35 -12.93 9.10 -6.34
N ARG A 36 -12.30 9.80 -5.38
CA ARG A 36 -12.70 11.14 -4.97
C ARG A 36 -12.15 12.17 -5.95
N GLU A 37 -13.03 12.95 -6.56
CA GLU A 37 -12.62 13.96 -7.53
C GLU A 37 -11.94 15.13 -6.84
N ALA A 38 -12.55 15.66 -5.79
CA ALA A 38 -11.99 16.74 -5.01
C ALA A 38 -11.17 16.22 -3.83
N TRP A 39 -10.00 16.83 -3.61
CA TRP A 39 -9.14 16.50 -2.48
C TRP A 39 -9.79 16.79 -1.11
N GLY A 40 -10.75 17.71 -1.07
CA GLY A 40 -11.48 18.10 0.12
C GLY A 40 -12.77 17.29 0.37
N ASP A 41 -13.05 16.26 -0.41
CA ASP A 41 -14.21 15.40 -0.20
C ASP A 41 -14.11 14.64 1.13
N ASP A 42 -15.25 14.32 1.73
CA ASP A 42 -15.27 13.50 2.94
C ASP A 42 -14.94 12.04 2.60
N PRO A 43 -14.02 11.41 3.36
CA PRO A 43 -13.72 9.99 3.18
C PRO A 43 -14.90 9.13 3.62
N ALA A 44 -15.08 7.98 2.98
CA ALA A 44 -16.02 6.95 3.42
C ALA A 44 -15.47 6.24 4.66
N ALA A 45 -15.74 6.80 5.84
CA ALA A 45 -15.19 6.31 7.11
C ALA A 45 -16.13 5.34 7.86
N GLY A 46 -17.37 5.17 7.40
CA GLY A 46 -18.37 4.34 8.05
C GLY A 46 -18.58 2.99 7.38
N PRO A 47 -19.24 2.06 8.07
CA PRO A 47 -19.68 0.80 7.47
C PRO A 47 -20.80 1.05 6.43
N ASP A 48 -20.89 0.15 5.45
CA ASP A 48 -22.00 0.09 4.51
C ASP A 48 -23.29 -0.41 5.18
N GLU A 49 -24.35 -0.60 4.40
CA GLU A 49 -25.64 -1.12 4.85
C GLU A 49 -25.58 -2.53 5.48
N ASN A 50 -24.50 -3.27 5.23
CA ASN A 50 -24.24 -4.60 5.77
C ASN A 50 -23.29 -4.57 6.99
N GLY A 51 -22.89 -3.39 7.45
CA GLY A 51 -21.97 -3.22 8.56
C GLY A 51 -20.49 -3.44 8.19
N VAL A 52 -20.13 -3.43 6.89
CA VAL A 52 -18.78 -3.67 6.40
C VAL A 52 -18.09 -2.37 6.03
N VAL A 53 -16.87 -2.17 6.56
CA VAL A 53 -16.01 -1.05 6.14
C VAL A 53 -15.21 -1.49 4.92
N LEU A 54 -15.52 -0.92 3.75
CA LEU A 54 -14.99 -1.38 2.47
C LEU A 54 -13.55 -0.91 2.20
N ASN A 55 -13.11 0.20 2.78
CA ASN A 55 -11.77 0.79 2.55
C ASN A 55 -11.42 0.95 1.05
N ASN A 56 -12.41 1.27 0.24
CA ASN A 56 -12.35 1.25 -1.22
C ASN A 56 -12.48 2.65 -1.85
N ASP A 57 -12.41 3.71 -1.06
CA ASP A 57 -12.39 5.09 -1.53
C ASP A 57 -10.95 5.61 -1.62
N PHE A 58 -10.60 6.18 -2.76
CA PHE A 58 -9.26 6.62 -3.09
C PHE A 58 -9.25 8.12 -3.41
N PHE A 59 -8.24 8.82 -2.89
CA PHE A 59 -7.99 10.23 -3.17
C PHE A 59 -6.87 10.41 -4.20
N GLY A 60 -6.15 9.35 -4.52
CA GLY A 60 -5.13 9.34 -5.56
C GLY A 60 -3.85 10.05 -5.19
N GLY A 61 -3.52 10.13 -3.89
CA GLY A 61 -2.17 10.48 -3.47
C GLY A 61 -1.18 9.45 -3.96
N ASP A 62 0.02 9.87 -4.39
CA ASP A 62 0.95 9.05 -5.13
C ASP A 62 2.42 9.31 -4.76
N LEU A 63 3.33 8.44 -5.20
CA LEU A 63 4.77 8.56 -4.95
C LEU A 63 5.37 9.84 -5.55
N PRO A 64 4.99 10.25 -6.79
CA PRO A 64 5.44 11.55 -7.32
C PRO A 64 4.97 12.73 -6.47
N GLY A 65 3.78 12.69 -5.90
CA GLY A 65 3.28 13.72 -4.98
C GLY A 65 4.09 13.79 -3.69
N ILE A 66 4.51 12.64 -3.16
CA ILE A 66 5.42 12.60 -2.01
C ILE A 66 6.78 13.19 -2.40
N GLU A 67 7.33 12.83 -3.57
CA GLU A 67 8.59 13.37 -4.07
C GLU A 67 8.55 14.90 -4.17
N GLU A 68 7.48 15.46 -4.74
CA GLU A 68 7.29 16.92 -4.84
C GLU A 68 7.19 17.62 -3.48
N SER A 69 6.83 16.90 -2.43
CA SER A 69 6.68 17.44 -1.07
C SER A 69 7.95 17.33 -0.23
N LEU A 70 9.00 16.70 -0.72
CA LEU A 70 10.26 16.53 0.02
C LEU A 70 10.88 17.84 0.52
N PRO A 71 10.92 18.95 -0.27
CA PRO A 71 11.47 20.22 0.22
C PRO A 71 10.69 20.77 1.42
N TYR A 72 9.37 20.62 1.42
CA TYR A 72 8.52 21.01 2.54
C TYR A 72 8.84 20.17 3.79
N LEU A 73 8.93 18.85 3.64
CA LEU A 73 9.24 17.94 4.75
C LEU A 73 10.65 18.19 5.32
N ALA A 74 11.63 18.45 4.45
CA ALA A 74 12.98 18.85 4.87
C ALA A 74 12.96 20.16 5.66
N GLY A 75 12.18 21.14 5.22
CA GLY A 75 11.97 22.42 5.91
C GLY A 75 11.34 22.27 7.30
N LEU A 76 10.58 21.22 7.55
CA LEU A 76 10.05 20.86 8.87
C LEU A 76 11.07 20.14 9.77
N GLY A 77 12.27 19.86 9.25
CA GLY A 77 13.29 19.09 9.98
C GLY A 77 13.09 17.56 9.93
N VAL A 78 12.20 17.06 9.06
CA VAL A 78 12.01 15.63 8.85
C VAL A 78 13.26 15.05 8.22
N ASN A 79 13.79 13.97 8.80
CA ASN A 79 14.94 13.25 8.26
C ASN A 79 14.66 11.74 8.05
N VAL A 80 13.46 11.30 8.41
CA VAL A 80 12.95 9.96 8.10
C VAL A 80 11.48 10.05 7.68
N ILE A 81 11.15 9.46 6.54
CA ILE A 81 9.76 9.23 6.10
C ILE A 81 9.46 7.75 6.31
N TYR A 82 8.37 7.48 7.05
CA TYR A 82 7.79 6.15 7.15
C TYR A 82 6.57 6.09 6.22
N LEU A 83 6.63 5.25 5.20
CA LEU A 83 5.51 5.03 4.28
C LEU A 83 4.65 3.88 4.78
N ASN A 84 3.35 4.12 4.98
CA ASN A 84 2.37 3.05 5.04
C ASN A 84 2.49 2.17 3.78
N PRO A 85 1.95 0.95 3.77
CA PRO A 85 2.21 0.00 2.69
C PRO A 85 2.04 0.59 1.29
N ILE A 86 3.00 0.31 0.40
CA ILE A 86 3.02 0.79 -0.98
C ILE A 86 2.90 -0.32 -2.02
N PHE A 87 2.87 -1.58 -1.57
CA PHE A 87 2.77 -2.73 -2.46
C PHE A 87 1.34 -2.94 -2.95
N GLN A 88 1.20 -3.61 -4.08
CA GLN A 88 -0.10 -3.89 -4.71
C GLN A 88 -1.07 -4.51 -3.69
N ALA A 89 -2.26 -3.93 -3.59
CA ALA A 89 -3.30 -4.35 -2.67
C ALA A 89 -4.69 -4.00 -3.22
N TYR A 90 -5.73 -4.37 -2.49
CA TYR A 90 -7.11 -4.10 -2.90
C TYR A 90 -7.68 -2.86 -2.19
N SER A 91 -7.34 -2.67 -0.91
CA SER A 91 -7.81 -1.56 -0.10
C SER A 91 -6.96 -0.30 -0.26
N ASN A 92 -7.53 0.85 0.11
CA ASN A 92 -6.83 2.13 0.09
C ASN A 92 -5.65 2.18 1.07
N HIS A 93 -5.70 1.42 2.17
CA HIS A 93 -4.64 1.36 3.19
C HIS A 93 -3.52 0.35 2.86
N ARG A 94 -3.74 -0.59 1.96
CA ARG A 94 -2.78 -1.58 1.43
C ARG A 94 -2.20 -2.56 2.46
N TYR A 95 -2.83 -2.69 3.64
CA TYR A 95 -2.46 -3.73 4.60
C TYR A 95 -2.90 -5.13 4.18
N ASP A 96 -3.78 -5.24 3.18
CA ASP A 96 -4.19 -6.46 2.50
C ASP A 96 -3.32 -6.76 1.27
N THR A 97 -2.01 -6.81 1.46
CA THR A 97 -1.03 -6.96 0.37
C THR A 97 -1.39 -8.12 -0.56
N ALA A 98 -1.45 -7.82 -1.85
CA ALA A 98 -1.74 -8.77 -2.92
C ALA A 98 -0.47 -9.30 -3.60
N ASP A 99 0.53 -8.44 -3.79
CA ASP A 99 1.83 -8.82 -4.37
C ASP A 99 2.95 -7.97 -3.76
N TYR A 100 3.86 -8.60 -3.00
CA TYR A 100 5.01 -7.91 -2.38
C TYR A 100 6.10 -7.51 -3.38
N GLU A 101 6.06 -8.03 -4.60
CA GLU A 101 7.07 -7.76 -5.64
C GLU A 101 6.66 -6.58 -6.54
N LYS A 102 5.48 -5.98 -6.32
CA LYS A 102 4.96 -4.89 -7.15
C LYS A 102 4.53 -3.69 -6.33
N ILE A 103 4.94 -2.51 -6.75
CA ILE A 103 4.35 -1.25 -6.30
C ILE A 103 2.88 -1.20 -6.77
N ASP A 104 2.00 -0.70 -5.91
CA ASP A 104 0.60 -0.48 -6.27
C ASP A 104 0.51 0.52 -7.43
N PRO A 105 -0.13 0.16 -8.56
CA PRO A 105 -0.25 1.04 -9.72
C PRO A 105 -0.93 2.38 -9.43
N LEU A 106 -1.78 2.43 -8.38
CA LEU A 106 -2.40 3.68 -7.93
C LEU A 106 -1.41 4.66 -7.31
N LEU A 107 -0.26 4.16 -6.84
CA LEU A 107 0.79 4.99 -6.24
C LEU A 107 1.88 5.36 -7.24
N GLY A 108 1.98 4.66 -8.36
CA GLY A 108 3.02 4.87 -9.36
C GLY A 108 3.78 3.60 -9.72
N THR A 109 5.01 3.77 -10.15
CA THR A 109 5.89 2.71 -10.65
C THR A 109 7.10 2.50 -9.75
N GLU A 110 7.86 1.42 -9.99
CA GLU A 110 9.17 1.24 -9.35
C GLU A 110 10.15 2.39 -9.64
N GLU A 111 10.06 2.97 -10.85
CA GLU A 111 10.89 4.11 -11.21
C GLU A 111 10.51 5.36 -10.42
N ASP A 112 9.21 5.57 -10.17
CA ASP A 112 8.74 6.66 -9.29
C ASP A 112 9.28 6.48 -7.87
N PHE A 113 9.25 5.25 -7.35
CA PHE A 113 9.82 4.96 -6.04
C PHE A 113 11.35 5.14 -6.01
N ARG A 114 12.05 4.72 -7.06
CA ARG A 114 13.50 4.93 -7.20
C ARG A 114 13.85 6.41 -7.17
N ARG A 115 13.12 7.24 -7.94
CA ARG A 115 13.32 8.69 -7.95
C ARG A 115 13.04 9.32 -6.60
N LEU A 116 11.94 8.93 -5.94
CA LEU A 116 11.64 9.36 -4.57
C LEU A 116 12.79 9.06 -3.61
N CYS A 117 13.36 7.85 -3.65
CA CYS A 117 14.49 7.47 -2.81
C CYS A 117 15.75 8.32 -3.08
N ILE A 118 16.05 8.60 -4.36
CA ILE A 118 17.20 9.42 -4.78
C ILE A 118 17.01 10.86 -4.29
N SER A 119 15.83 11.44 -4.54
CA SER A 119 15.48 12.81 -4.17
C SER A 119 15.46 13.00 -2.64
N ALA A 120 14.90 12.05 -1.90
CA ALA A 120 14.91 12.06 -0.44
C ALA A 120 16.33 12.02 0.12
N ARG A 121 17.17 11.12 -0.42
CA ARG A 121 18.57 10.99 -0.01
C ARG A 121 19.36 12.28 -0.24
N ALA A 122 19.13 12.99 -1.35
CA ALA A 122 19.77 14.27 -1.65
C ALA A 122 19.45 15.36 -0.60
N LEU A 123 18.28 15.26 0.06
CA LEU A 123 17.83 16.15 1.13
C LEU A 123 18.15 15.61 2.55
N GLY A 124 18.92 14.52 2.65
CA GLY A 124 19.25 13.88 3.93
C GLY A 124 18.09 13.09 4.56
N ILE A 125 17.02 12.83 3.81
CA ILE A 125 15.85 12.08 4.28
C ILE A 125 16.02 10.60 3.93
N ARG A 126 15.72 9.72 4.89
CA ARG A 126 15.68 8.28 4.71
C ARG A 126 14.24 7.80 4.61
N ILE A 127 14.02 6.71 3.88
CA ILE A 127 12.70 6.10 3.72
C ILE A 127 12.67 4.76 4.45
N ILE A 128 11.61 4.54 5.21
CA ILE A 128 11.25 3.25 5.82
C ILE A 128 9.95 2.81 5.16
N LEU A 129 9.90 1.56 4.70
CA LEU A 129 8.69 0.94 4.17
C LEU A 129 8.01 0.11 5.25
N ASP A 130 6.68 0.15 5.26
CA ASP A 130 5.88 -0.77 6.03
C ASP A 130 5.91 -2.16 5.39
N GLY A 131 6.38 -3.14 6.12
CA GLY A 131 6.43 -4.55 5.69
C GLY A 131 5.34 -5.36 6.37
N VAL A 132 4.23 -5.56 5.68
CA VAL A 132 3.08 -6.33 6.19
C VAL A 132 3.36 -7.82 6.02
N PHE A 133 4.26 -8.40 6.84
CA PHE A 133 4.65 -9.82 6.72
C PHE A 133 3.86 -10.77 7.61
N ASN A 134 2.96 -10.23 8.44
CA ASN A 134 2.14 -11.02 9.36
C ASN A 134 0.98 -11.74 8.64
N HIS A 135 0.46 -11.16 7.57
CA HIS A 135 -0.66 -11.68 6.78
C HIS A 135 -0.61 -11.14 5.35
N THR A 136 -1.43 -11.70 4.48
CA THR A 136 -1.68 -11.21 3.12
C THR A 136 -3.16 -10.94 2.92
N GLY A 137 -3.51 -10.23 1.86
CA GLY A 137 -4.89 -10.18 1.40
C GLY A 137 -5.40 -11.56 0.96
N SER A 138 -6.68 -11.84 1.16
CA SER A 138 -7.30 -13.08 0.65
C SER A 138 -7.26 -13.18 -0.88
N HIS A 139 -7.21 -12.02 -1.56
CA HIS A 139 -7.06 -11.89 -3.02
C HIS A 139 -5.60 -11.90 -3.49
N SER A 140 -4.61 -12.08 -2.59
CA SER A 140 -3.20 -12.06 -2.95
C SER A 140 -2.81 -13.21 -3.87
N ARG A 141 -1.74 -13.04 -4.64
CA ARG A 141 -1.16 -14.10 -5.47
C ARG A 141 -0.73 -15.33 -4.67
N TYR A 142 -0.52 -15.16 -3.37
CA TYR A 142 -0.06 -16.21 -2.45
C TYR A 142 -1.22 -17.05 -1.91
N PHE A 143 -2.34 -16.42 -1.56
CA PHE A 143 -3.55 -17.10 -1.09
C PHE A 143 -4.52 -17.41 -2.23
N ASN A 144 -4.78 -16.45 -3.10
CA ASN A 144 -5.54 -16.52 -4.36
C ASN A 144 -6.94 -17.12 -4.21
N LYS A 145 -7.71 -16.64 -3.23
CA LYS A 145 -9.04 -17.15 -2.94
C LYS A 145 -9.98 -17.07 -4.15
N ASP A 146 -9.92 -15.96 -4.88
CA ASP A 146 -10.86 -15.66 -5.96
C ASP A 146 -10.31 -15.95 -7.36
N GLY A 147 -9.11 -16.54 -7.46
CA GLY A 147 -8.48 -16.83 -8.73
C GLY A 147 -8.07 -15.55 -9.52
N ALA A 148 -7.75 -14.47 -8.82
CA ALA A 148 -7.38 -13.20 -9.44
C ALA A 148 -5.99 -13.21 -10.09
N PHE A 149 -5.15 -14.18 -9.74
CA PHE A 149 -3.80 -14.37 -10.25
C PHE A 149 -3.65 -15.74 -10.91
N ASP A 150 -2.75 -15.86 -11.89
CA ASP A 150 -2.40 -17.12 -12.53
C ASP A 150 -1.59 -18.06 -11.61
N SER A 151 -1.15 -17.58 -10.44
CA SER A 151 -0.42 -18.39 -9.46
C SER A 151 -1.34 -19.39 -8.77
N LEU A 152 -0.81 -20.57 -8.46
CA LEU A 152 -1.49 -21.54 -7.61
C LEU A 152 -1.39 -21.11 -6.15
N GLY A 153 -2.46 -20.48 -5.61
CA GLY A 153 -2.50 -19.99 -4.24
C GLY A 153 -2.80 -21.08 -3.20
N ALA A 154 -2.51 -20.78 -1.94
CA ALA A 154 -2.72 -21.71 -0.82
C ALA A 154 -4.19 -22.09 -0.60
N TYR A 155 -5.13 -21.21 -0.96
CA TYR A 155 -6.56 -21.52 -0.90
C TYR A 155 -6.99 -22.54 -1.94
N GLN A 156 -6.32 -22.56 -3.10
CA GLN A 156 -6.71 -23.37 -4.25
C GLN A 156 -6.16 -24.81 -4.19
N SER A 157 -4.97 -25.00 -3.60
CA SER A 157 -4.34 -26.31 -3.50
C SER A 157 -3.39 -26.42 -2.32
N LYS A 158 -3.36 -27.61 -1.71
CA LYS A 158 -2.33 -27.98 -0.72
C LYS A 158 -0.95 -28.17 -1.35
N GLU A 159 -0.85 -28.28 -2.66
CA GLU A 159 0.40 -28.36 -3.43
C GLU A 159 0.95 -26.98 -3.80
N SER A 160 0.27 -25.90 -3.40
CA SER A 160 0.75 -24.54 -3.60
C SER A 160 2.10 -24.35 -2.92
N PRO A 161 3.09 -23.68 -3.57
CA PRO A 161 4.36 -23.35 -2.93
C PRO A 161 4.18 -22.39 -1.74
N TYR A 162 3.01 -21.83 -1.58
CA TYR A 162 2.67 -20.89 -0.50
C TYR A 162 1.81 -21.55 0.59
N PHE A 163 1.49 -22.87 0.49
CA PHE A 163 0.57 -23.51 1.42
C PHE A 163 1.04 -23.39 2.87
N ASP A 164 2.31 -23.63 3.12
CA ASP A 164 2.92 -23.56 4.46
C ASP A 164 3.08 -22.14 5.04
N TRP A 165 2.71 -21.12 4.26
CA TRP A 165 2.68 -19.73 4.76
C TRP A 165 1.45 -19.45 5.63
N TYR A 166 0.44 -20.32 5.56
CA TYR A 166 -0.87 -20.12 6.17
C TYR A 166 -1.23 -21.25 7.13
N SER A 167 -1.98 -20.87 8.16
CA SER A 167 -2.54 -21.85 9.10
C SER A 167 -4.01 -22.09 8.78
N PHE A 168 -4.38 -23.35 8.56
CA PHE A 168 -5.75 -23.77 8.34
C PHE A 168 -6.23 -24.63 9.50
N THR A 169 -7.39 -24.33 10.04
CA THR A 169 -8.09 -25.21 10.96
C THR A 169 -8.83 -26.28 10.18
N SER A 170 -9.43 -25.88 9.06
CA SER A 170 -10.09 -26.79 8.11
C SER A 170 -9.93 -26.24 6.70
N TRP A 171 -9.07 -26.86 5.89
CA TRP A 171 -8.78 -26.38 4.54
C TRP A 171 -9.94 -26.70 3.57
N PRO A 172 -10.29 -25.78 2.65
CA PRO A 172 -9.80 -24.40 2.53
C PRO A 172 -10.62 -23.38 3.31
N ALA A 173 -11.71 -23.78 3.97
CA ALA A 173 -12.76 -22.88 4.43
C ALA A 173 -12.43 -22.13 5.73
N GLU A 174 -11.62 -22.72 6.61
CA GLU A 174 -11.30 -22.14 7.93
C GLU A 174 -9.80 -21.86 8.03
N TYR A 175 -9.45 -20.59 8.01
CA TYR A 175 -8.07 -20.08 8.10
C TYR A 175 -7.99 -18.89 9.06
N ALA A 176 -6.81 -18.68 9.65
CA ALA A 176 -6.51 -17.54 10.54
C ALA A 176 -6.00 -16.34 9.74
#